data_0cda4791b175cb2328e5a3c207f2e23d
#
_entry.id   0cda4791b175cb2328e5a3c207f2e23d
#
_cell.length_a   1.000
_cell.length_b   1.000
_cell.length_c   1.000
_cell.angle_alpha   90.00
_cell.angle_beta   90.00
_cell.angle_gamma   90.00
#
_symmetry.space_group_name_H-M   'P 1'
#
loop_
_entity.id
_entity.type
_entity.pdbx_description
1 polymer ?
#
loop_
_entity_poly.entity_id
_entity_poly.type
_entity_poly.pdbx_seq_one_letter_code
_entity_poly.pdbx_strand_id
1 'polypeptide(L)'
;RVWQDTIWNWSWTWGEGLIRIKIKGLLKPHWKVNDKISKISIDALLSKNVKAIILDVDGTLISGQNPVLSNDIKSWVINSKKFFYTYLFSNNPSKNRIKQIADQLDLGYTYSGGKPSRQKLNKVLDTIPYSKNEIAIIGDRVFTDILVGNRLGMYTILVDSVDYYGKKIEKNNFQSIERYLAKIISGDSLWQHG
;
A
#
# COMPACT_ATOMS: atom_id res chain seq x y z
N ARG A 1 44.01 2.53 30.53
CA ARG A 1 42.63 3.09 30.75
C ARG A 1 42.07 3.86 29.53
N VAL A 2 42.76 3.92 28.41
CA VAL A 2 42.33 4.70 27.22
C VAL A 2 41.85 3.81 26.07
N TRP A 3 41.92 2.50 26.17
CA TRP A 3 41.59 1.58 25.09
C TRP A 3 40.17 0.89 25.17
N GLN A 4 39.46 1.08 26.27
CA GLN A 4 38.12 0.49 26.46
C GLN A 4 36.96 1.33 25.91
N ASP A 5 37.14 2.67 25.77
CA ASP A 5 36.03 3.54 25.32
C ASP A 5 35.88 3.61 23.80
N THR A 6 36.84 3.10 23.01
CA THR A 6 36.81 3.16 21.56
C THR A 6 36.07 1.97 20.92
N ILE A 7 35.94 0.84 21.61
CA ILE A 7 35.32 -0.39 21.07
C ILE A 7 33.79 -0.33 21.18
N TRP A 8 33.25 0.37 22.19
CA TRP A 8 31.80 0.46 22.39
C TRP A 8 31.10 1.43 21.44
N ASN A 9 31.80 2.42 20.91
CA ASN A 9 31.24 3.42 19.99
C ASN A 9 31.03 2.89 18.56
N TRP A 10 31.76 1.85 18.14
CA TRP A 10 31.67 1.28 16.79
C TRP A 10 30.53 0.27 16.60
N SER A 11 30.16 -0.44 17.65
CA SER A 11 29.10 -1.46 17.56
C SER A 11 27.69 -0.82 17.44
N TRP A 12 27.49 0.32 18.07
CA TRP A 12 26.22 1.06 18.05
C TRP A 12 25.94 1.72 16.68
N THR A 13 26.97 2.29 16.07
CA THR A 13 26.84 2.96 14.76
C THR A 13 26.53 1.99 13.63
N TRP A 14 27.07 0.78 13.65
CA TRP A 14 26.76 -0.26 12.65
C TRP A 14 25.34 -0.80 12.81
N GLY A 15 24.90 -1.05 14.01
CA GLY A 15 23.55 -1.53 14.29
C GLY A 15 22.47 -0.49 13.91
N GLU A 16 22.66 0.76 14.27
CA GLU A 16 21.75 1.85 13.91
C GLU A 16 21.74 2.12 12.42
N GLY A 17 22.88 2.07 11.75
CA GLY A 17 22.99 2.21 10.29
C GLY A 17 22.24 1.10 9.54
N LEU A 18 22.38 -0.16 9.95
CA LEU A 18 21.68 -1.31 9.36
C LEU A 18 20.16 -1.25 9.60
N ILE A 19 19.73 -0.87 10.82
CA ILE A 19 18.31 -0.69 11.15
C ILE A 19 17.72 0.44 10.31
N ARG A 20 18.43 1.55 10.19
CA ARG A 20 17.99 2.71 9.40
C ARG A 20 17.89 2.39 7.90
N ILE A 21 18.83 1.65 7.34
CA ILE A 21 18.79 1.17 5.94
C ILE A 21 17.61 0.22 5.72
N LYS A 22 17.35 -0.69 6.66
CA LYS A 22 16.23 -1.63 6.58
C LYS A 22 14.87 -0.94 6.63
N ILE A 23 14.71 0.07 7.50
CA ILE A 23 13.48 0.87 7.59
C ILE A 23 13.27 1.71 6.32
N LYS A 24 14.34 2.27 5.74
CA LYS A 24 14.31 3.02 4.49
C LYS A 24 13.61 2.26 3.37
N GLY A 25 14.04 1.01 3.10
CA GLY A 25 13.44 0.17 2.06
C GLY A 25 11.98 -0.15 2.30
N LEU A 26 11.56 -0.28 3.57
CA LEU A 26 10.19 -0.66 3.92
C LEU A 26 9.15 0.44 3.69
N LEU A 27 9.54 1.71 3.62
CA LEU A 27 8.64 2.84 3.43
C LEU A 27 8.61 3.36 1.98
N LYS A 28 9.45 2.81 1.10
CA LYS A 28 9.53 3.20 -0.31
C LYS A 28 8.60 2.32 -1.14
N PRO A 29 7.60 2.89 -1.85
CA PRO A 29 6.80 2.10 -2.79
C PRO A 29 7.64 1.70 -4.00
N HIS A 30 7.33 0.55 -4.60
CA HIS A 30 7.92 0.13 -5.86
C HIS A 30 7.45 1.01 -7.03
N TRP A 31 6.21 1.48 -6.93
CA TRP A 31 5.64 2.42 -7.90
C TRP A 31 4.80 3.48 -7.18
N LYS A 32 5.05 4.75 -7.47
CA LYS A 32 4.24 5.87 -7.02
C LYS A 32 3.47 6.43 -8.20
N VAL A 33 2.15 6.33 -8.14
CA VAL A 33 1.23 6.94 -9.09
C VAL A 33 0.79 8.29 -8.54
N ASN A 34 1.08 9.38 -9.26
CA ASN A 34 0.69 10.73 -8.84
C ASN A 34 -0.75 11.04 -9.23
N ASP A 35 -1.62 10.04 -9.12
CA ASP A 35 -3.05 10.10 -9.42
C ASP A 35 -3.79 8.97 -8.67
N LYS A 36 -5.11 8.90 -8.83
CA LYS A 36 -5.97 7.87 -8.27
C LYS A 36 -5.79 6.51 -8.97
N ILE A 37 -6.29 5.47 -8.35
CA ILE A 37 -6.14 4.08 -8.81
C ILE A 37 -6.63 3.85 -10.25
N SER A 38 -7.70 4.51 -10.70
CA SER A 38 -8.25 4.35 -12.07
C SER A 38 -7.29 4.82 -13.18
N LYS A 39 -6.18 5.48 -12.83
CA LYS A 39 -5.13 5.90 -13.77
C LYS A 39 -3.99 4.88 -13.89
N ILE A 40 -4.02 3.81 -13.15
CA ILE A 40 -3.03 2.74 -13.27
C ILE A 40 -3.30 1.96 -14.58
N SER A 41 -2.28 1.84 -15.42
CA SER A 41 -2.36 1.02 -16.64
C SER A 41 -2.35 -0.47 -16.30
N ILE A 42 -3.29 -1.23 -16.84
CA ILE A 42 -3.35 -2.70 -16.74
C ILE A 42 -2.09 -3.31 -17.38
N ASP A 43 -1.68 -2.80 -18.55
CA ASP A 43 -0.49 -3.30 -19.26
C ASP A 43 0.80 -3.06 -18.47
N ALA A 44 0.88 -1.92 -17.75
CA ALA A 44 2.01 -1.66 -16.86
C ALA A 44 2.07 -2.66 -15.70
N LEU A 45 0.95 -3.08 -15.13
CA LEU A 45 0.90 -4.13 -14.11
C LEU A 45 1.30 -5.50 -14.68
N LEU A 46 0.81 -5.84 -15.87
CA LEU A 46 1.16 -7.09 -16.57
C LEU A 46 2.67 -7.14 -16.86
N SER A 47 3.26 -6.02 -17.32
CA SER A 47 4.70 -5.93 -17.59
C SER A 47 5.59 -6.13 -16.35
N LYS A 48 5.03 -5.92 -15.15
CA LYS A 48 5.70 -6.18 -13.85
C LYS A 48 5.44 -7.59 -13.32
N ASN A 49 4.88 -8.48 -14.15
CA ASN A 49 4.53 -9.85 -13.78
C ASN A 49 3.54 -9.93 -12.59
N VAL A 50 2.69 -8.93 -12.41
CA VAL A 50 1.61 -8.97 -11.42
C VAL A 50 0.57 -10.00 -11.86
N LYS A 51 0.12 -10.85 -10.93
CA LYS A 51 -0.92 -11.88 -11.12
C LYS A 51 -2.11 -11.65 -10.21
N ALA A 52 -1.90 -11.01 -9.07
CA ALA A 52 -2.96 -10.69 -8.12
C ALA A 52 -2.82 -9.27 -7.60
N ILE A 53 -3.94 -8.67 -7.19
CA ILE A 53 -4.01 -7.32 -6.66
C ILE A 53 -4.77 -7.33 -5.33
N ILE A 54 -4.15 -6.82 -4.29
CA ILE A 54 -4.78 -6.50 -3.00
C ILE A 54 -5.09 -5.00 -3.00
N LEU A 55 -6.35 -4.65 -2.83
CA LEU A 55 -6.82 -3.27 -2.85
C LEU A 55 -7.16 -2.79 -1.45
N ASP A 56 -6.57 -1.67 -1.03
CA ASP A 56 -7.12 -0.91 0.08
C ASP A 56 -8.44 -0.25 -0.32
N VAL A 57 -9.28 0.11 0.66
CA VAL A 57 -10.63 0.61 0.39
C VAL A 57 -10.74 2.10 0.70
N ASP A 58 -10.54 2.47 1.97
CA ASP A 58 -10.78 3.85 2.42
C ASP A 58 -9.63 4.78 2.01
N GLY A 59 -9.94 5.77 1.21
CA GLY A 59 -8.97 6.67 0.59
C GLY A 59 -8.50 6.20 -0.79
N THR A 60 -8.54 4.90 -1.06
CA THR A 60 -8.07 4.31 -2.33
C THR A 60 -9.21 4.13 -3.34
N LEU A 61 -10.31 3.49 -2.93
CA LEU A 61 -11.48 3.24 -3.78
C LEU A 61 -12.62 4.23 -3.49
N ILE A 62 -12.80 4.57 -2.23
CA ILE A 62 -13.85 5.44 -1.73
C ILE A 62 -13.33 6.36 -0.64
N SER A 63 -14.06 7.46 -0.40
CA SER A 63 -13.85 8.34 0.75
C SER A 63 -15.17 8.66 1.45
N GLY A 64 -15.08 9.13 2.70
CA GLY A 64 -16.26 9.45 3.51
C GLY A 64 -17.00 8.21 3.99
N GLN A 65 -18.22 8.40 4.51
CA GLN A 65 -19.02 7.33 5.12
C GLN A 65 -19.87 6.54 4.13
N ASN A 66 -20.19 7.11 2.98
CA ASN A 66 -21.04 6.47 1.99
C ASN A 66 -20.25 5.48 1.11
N PRO A 67 -20.64 4.21 1.03
CA PRO A 67 -19.92 3.17 0.28
C PRO A 67 -20.26 3.20 -1.22
N VAL A 68 -20.18 4.36 -1.85
CA VAL A 68 -20.45 4.54 -3.29
C VAL A 68 -19.13 4.68 -4.05
N LEU A 69 -18.92 3.82 -5.03
CA LEU A 69 -17.79 3.88 -5.95
C LEU A 69 -18.07 4.85 -7.09
N SER A 70 -17.09 5.66 -7.46
CA SER A 70 -17.16 6.42 -8.72
C SER A 70 -17.10 5.50 -9.92
N ASN A 71 -17.75 5.90 -11.02
CA ASN A 71 -17.88 5.06 -12.22
C ASN A 71 -16.52 4.66 -12.80
N ASP A 72 -15.54 5.54 -12.80
CA ASP A 72 -14.22 5.27 -13.34
C ASP A 72 -13.41 4.29 -12.48
N ILE A 73 -13.49 4.39 -11.14
CA ILE A 73 -12.86 3.42 -10.22
C ILE A 73 -13.54 2.06 -10.35
N LYS A 74 -14.88 2.04 -10.35
CA LYS A 74 -15.65 0.81 -10.55
C LYS A 74 -15.29 0.12 -11.88
N SER A 75 -15.24 0.86 -12.96
CA SER A 75 -14.88 0.35 -14.28
C SER A 75 -13.45 -0.19 -14.32
N TRP A 76 -12.51 0.53 -13.68
CA TRP A 76 -11.13 0.09 -13.58
C TRP A 76 -11.00 -1.24 -12.83
N VAL A 77 -11.66 -1.39 -11.67
CA VAL A 77 -11.64 -2.63 -10.88
C VAL A 77 -12.28 -3.78 -11.66
N ILE A 78 -13.44 -3.55 -12.28
CA ILE A 78 -14.11 -4.58 -13.12
C ILE A 78 -13.20 -5.01 -14.27
N ASN A 79 -12.50 -4.09 -14.91
CA ASN A 79 -11.59 -4.44 -15.99
C ASN A 79 -10.35 -5.18 -15.47
N SER A 80 -9.78 -4.77 -14.35
CA SER A 80 -8.60 -5.42 -13.75
C SER A 80 -8.86 -6.87 -13.34
N LYS A 81 -10.09 -7.21 -12.90
CA LYS A 81 -10.51 -8.59 -12.58
C LYS A 81 -10.37 -9.56 -13.75
N LYS A 82 -10.37 -9.10 -14.98
CA LYS A 82 -10.18 -9.96 -16.16
C LYS A 82 -8.77 -10.50 -16.29
N PHE A 83 -7.81 -9.84 -15.66
CA PHE A 83 -6.38 -10.12 -15.80
C PHE A 83 -5.73 -10.56 -14.49
N PHE A 84 -6.31 -10.14 -13.34
CA PHE A 84 -5.71 -10.33 -12.01
C PHE A 84 -6.73 -10.94 -11.05
N TYR A 85 -6.26 -11.85 -10.20
CA TYR A 85 -7.01 -12.16 -8.98
C TYR A 85 -7.07 -10.88 -8.13
N THR A 86 -8.26 -10.43 -7.75
CA THR A 86 -8.44 -9.15 -7.06
C THR A 86 -9.16 -9.35 -5.73
N TYR A 87 -8.65 -8.74 -4.66
CA TYR A 87 -9.17 -8.90 -3.30
C TYR A 87 -9.14 -7.58 -2.53
N LEU A 88 -10.14 -7.31 -1.70
CA LEU A 88 -10.21 -6.11 -0.85
C LEU A 88 -9.63 -6.39 0.53
N PHE A 89 -8.74 -5.51 1.00
CA PHE A 89 -8.13 -5.64 2.32
C PHE A 89 -8.10 -4.28 3.05
N SER A 90 -9.06 -4.06 3.96
CA SER A 90 -9.26 -2.79 4.65
C SER A 90 -9.00 -2.87 6.16
N ASN A 91 -8.47 -1.79 6.73
CA ASN A 91 -8.38 -1.60 8.19
C ASN A 91 -9.71 -1.17 8.82
N ASN A 92 -10.70 -0.81 8.02
CA ASN A 92 -12.00 -0.36 8.51
C ASN A 92 -12.67 -1.45 9.36
N PRO A 93 -13.15 -1.15 10.58
CA PRO A 93 -13.81 -2.13 11.44
C PRO A 93 -15.24 -2.46 10.99
N SER A 94 -15.86 -1.65 10.14
CA SER A 94 -17.24 -1.85 9.68
C SER A 94 -17.33 -2.95 8.63
N LYS A 95 -17.71 -4.16 9.06
CA LYS A 95 -17.94 -5.30 8.16
C LYS A 95 -18.97 -4.97 7.08
N ASN A 96 -20.10 -4.36 7.47
CA ASN A 96 -21.18 -4.05 6.54
C ASN A 96 -20.73 -3.10 5.43
N ARG A 97 -19.94 -2.07 5.77
CA ARG A 97 -19.40 -1.12 4.82
C ARG A 97 -18.49 -1.80 3.79
N ILE A 98 -17.53 -2.58 4.27
CA ILE A 98 -16.59 -3.26 3.37
C ILE A 98 -17.32 -4.32 2.52
N LYS A 99 -18.29 -5.03 3.11
CA LYS A 99 -19.14 -5.98 2.38
C LYS A 99 -19.91 -5.30 1.24
N GLN A 100 -20.53 -4.14 1.47
CA GLN A 100 -21.26 -3.40 0.43
C GLN A 100 -20.36 -3.02 -0.76
N ILE A 101 -19.10 -2.66 -0.52
CA ILE A 101 -18.14 -2.40 -1.59
C ILE A 101 -17.77 -3.68 -2.32
N ALA A 102 -17.51 -4.74 -1.57
CA ALA A 102 -17.17 -6.04 -2.12
C ALA A 102 -18.29 -6.60 -3.00
N ASP A 103 -19.53 -6.50 -2.54
CA ASP A 103 -20.73 -6.94 -3.30
C ASP A 103 -20.90 -6.14 -4.62
N GLN A 104 -20.64 -4.83 -4.63
CA GLN A 104 -20.70 -3.99 -5.85
C GLN A 104 -19.65 -4.38 -6.89
N LEU A 105 -18.54 -4.97 -6.46
CA LEU A 105 -17.41 -5.36 -7.29
C LEU A 105 -17.33 -6.87 -7.52
N ASP A 106 -18.14 -7.64 -6.80
CA ASP A 106 -18.08 -9.12 -6.76
C ASP A 106 -16.65 -9.58 -6.43
N LEU A 107 -16.16 -9.18 -5.24
CA LEU A 107 -14.82 -9.46 -4.74
C LEU A 107 -14.83 -10.09 -3.35
N GLY A 108 -13.82 -10.93 -3.08
CA GLY A 108 -13.48 -11.33 -1.72
C GLY A 108 -12.94 -10.15 -0.91
N TYR A 109 -13.14 -10.17 0.41
CA TYR A 109 -12.74 -9.06 1.26
C TYR A 109 -12.32 -9.47 2.68
N THR A 110 -11.46 -8.65 3.27
CA THR A 110 -11.17 -8.63 4.70
C THR A 110 -11.40 -7.23 5.26
N TYR A 111 -12.18 -7.13 6.33
CA TYR A 111 -12.31 -5.93 7.16
C TYR A 111 -11.44 -6.04 8.42
N SER A 112 -11.21 -4.94 9.15
CA SER A 112 -10.31 -4.92 10.33
C SER A 112 -8.96 -5.59 10.06
N GLY A 113 -8.37 -5.33 8.90
CA GLY A 113 -7.16 -6.00 8.40
C GLY A 113 -5.95 -5.88 9.30
N GLY A 114 -5.85 -4.75 10.03
CA GLY A 114 -4.79 -4.51 11.01
C GLY A 114 -3.44 -4.14 10.41
N LYS A 115 -3.40 -3.60 9.17
CA LYS A 115 -2.16 -3.03 8.59
C LYS A 115 -1.58 -1.96 9.53
N PRO A 116 -0.28 -1.93 9.78
CA PRO A 116 0.81 -2.64 9.10
C PRO A 116 1.15 -4.03 9.67
N SER A 117 0.32 -4.64 10.54
CA SER A 117 0.53 -6.02 10.96
C SER A 117 0.40 -6.98 9.76
N ARG A 118 1.30 -7.99 9.71
CA ARG A 118 1.34 -8.96 8.61
C ARG A 118 0.36 -10.13 8.78
N GLN A 119 -0.15 -10.35 9.98
CA GLN A 119 -0.83 -11.60 10.34
C GLN A 119 -2.04 -11.91 9.47
N LYS A 120 -3.01 -10.98 9.38
CA LYS A 120 -4.24 -11.22 8.60
C LYS A 120 -3.97 -11.21 7.10
N LEU A 121 -3.10 -10.30 6.63
CA LEU A 121 -2.78 -10.23 5.21
C LEU A 121 -2.03 -11.49 4.76
N ASN A 122 -1.10 -12.01 5.57
CA ASN A 122 -0.40 -13.25 5.25
C ASN A 122 -1.38 -14.43 5.08
N LYS A 123 -2.39 -14.56 5.97
CA LYS A 123 -3.43 -15.59 5.83
C LYS A 123 -4.20 -15.48 4.52
N VAL A 124 -4.48 -14.26 4.05
CA VAL A 124 -5.12 -14.04 2.75
C VAL A 124 -4.17 -14.44 1.62
N LEU A 125 -2.90 -14.04 1.69
CA LEU A 125 -1.90 -14.39 0.67
C LEU A 125 -1.68 -15.90 0.56
N ASP A 126 -1.76 -16.62 1.67
CA ASP A 126 -1.62 -18.09 1.69
C ASP A 126 -2.77 -18.82 0.93
N THR A 127 -3.89 -18.12 0.67
CA THR A 127 -5.01 -18.65 -0.16
C THR A 127 -4.88 -18.32 -1.64
N ILE A 128 -3.95 -17.45 -2.02
CA ILE A 128 -3.75 -16.99 -3.40
C ILE A 128 -2.65 -17.84 -4.05
N PRO A 129 -2.89 -18.48 -5.23
CA PRO A 129 -1.94 -19.42 -5.82
C PRO A 129 -0.78 -18.74 -6.58
N TYR A 130 -0.29 -17.60 -6.07
CA TYR A 130 0.81 -16.84 -6.65
C TYR A 130 1.85 -16.49 -5.59
N SER A 131 3.10 -16.34 -6.02
CA SER A 131 4.18 -15.89 -5.15
C SER A 131 3.97 -14.44 -4.71
N LYS A 132 4.41 -14.06 -3.50
CA LYS A 132 4.17 -12.72 -2.95
C LYS A 132 4.70 -11.59 -3.82
N ASN A 133 5.81 -11.81 -4.52
CA ASN A 133 6.37 -10.86 -5.49
C ASN A 133 5.56 -10.71 -6.79
N GLU A 134 4.62 -11.63 -7.06
CA GLU A 134 3.65 -11.53 -8.16
C GLU A 134 2.33 -10.90 -7.72
N ILE A 135 2.22 -10.53 -6.44
CA ILE A 135 1.04 -9.90 -5.86
C ILE A 135 1.33 -8.43 -5.58
N ALA A 136 0.53 -7.54 -6.17
CA ALA A 136 0.59 -6.12 -5.87
C ALA A 136 -0.34 -5.75 -4.71
N ILE A 137 0.09 -4.83 -3.84
CA ILE A 137 -0.81 -4.11 -2.94
C ILE A 137 -0.89 -2.66 -3.38
N ILE A 138 -2.12 -2.16 -3.54
CA ILE A 138 -2.41 -0.80 -3.97
C ILE A 138 -3.14 -0.08 -2.85
N GLY A 139 -2.59 1.03 -2.39
CA GLY A 139 -3.17 1.83 -1.32
C GLY A 139 -2.65 3.27 -1.33
N ASP A 140 -3.27 4.11 -0.53
CA ASP A 140 -2.98 5.54 -0.46
C ASP A 140 -2.06 5.92 0.71
N ARG A 141 -1.71 4.96 1.60
CA ARG A 141 -0.99 5.21 2.85
C ARG A 141 0.33 4.46 2.94
N VAL A 142 1.39 5.22 3.25
CA VAL A 142 2.75 4.67 3.36
C VAL A 142 2.91 3.77 4.59
N PHE A 143 2.45 4.22 5.76
CA PHE A 143 2.67 3.48 7.03
C PHE A 143 1.73 2.28 7.22
N THR A 144 0.77 2.09 6.37
CA THR A 144 -0.10 0.90 6.39
C THR A 144 0.13 0.02 5.18
N ASP A 145 -0.22 0.48 3.98
CA ASP A 145 -0.25 -0.33 2.76
C ASP A 145 1.15 -0.64 2.24
N ILE A 146 1.97 0.41 2.08
CA ILE A 146 3.33 0.23 1.56
C ILE A 146 4.18 -0.53 2.57
N LEU A 147 4.09 -0.17 3.85
CA LEU A 147 4.85 -0.83 4.90
C LEU A 147 4.51 -2.32 5.01
N VAL A 148 3.21 -2.70 5.03
CA VAL A 148 2.84 -4.12 5.13
C VAL A 148 3.23 -4.88 3.87
N GLY A 149 3.04 -4.30 2.68
CA GLY A 149 3.41 -4.92 1.41
C GLY A 149 4.91 -5.19 1.31
N ASN A 150 5.74 -4.19 1.61
CA ASN A 150 7.20 -4.35 1.61
C ASN A 150 7.67 -5.38 2.66
N ARG A 151 7.06 -5.41 3.84
CA ARG A 151 7.36 -6.42 4.89
C ARG A 151 7.00 -7.85 4.47
N LEU A 152 6.11 -8.01 3.50
CA LEU A 152 5.68 -9.31 2.97
C LEU A 152 6.34 -9.66 1.63
N GLY A 153 7.14 -8.76 1.04
CA GLY A 153 7.79 -8.97 -0.25
C GLY A 153 6.84 -8.84 -1.44
N MET A 154 5.76 -8.04 -1.28
CA MET A 154 4.80 -7.76 -2.35
C MET A 154 5.27 -6.59 -3.22
N TYR A 155 4.72 -6.46 -4.44
CA TYR A 155 4.87 -5.26 -5.25
C TYR A 155 3.97 -4.14 -4.72
N THR A 156 4.54 -3.04 -4.25
CA THR A 156 3.79 -1.99 -3.55
C THR A 156 3.55 -0.78 -4.46
N ILE A 157 2.29 -0.34 -4.53
CA ILE A 157 1.86 0.78 -5.37
C ILE A 157 1.17 1.82 -4.50
N LEU A 158 1.74 3.03 -4.45
CA LEU A 158 1.17 4.16 -3.75
C LEU A 158 0.39 5.05 -4.73
N VAL A 159 -0.88 5.26 -4.44
CA VAL A 159 -1.77 6.15 -5.19
C VAL A 159 -2.13 7.41 -4.38
N ASP A 160 -2.72 8.39 -5.03
CA ASP A 160 -3.31 9.53 -4.33
C ASP A 160 -4.71 9.19 -3.84
N SER A 161 -5.10 9.74 -2.67
CA SER A 161 -6.44 9.55 -2.11
C SER A 161 -7.50 10.19 -2.99
N VAL A 162 -8.69 9.61 -2.92
CA VAL A 162 -9.90 10.12 -3.56
C VAL A 162 -10.83 10.82 -2.56
N ASP A 163 -11.60 11.79 -3.04
CA ASP A 163 -12.68 12.44 -2.30
C ASP A 163 -13.98 11.63 -2.38
N TYR A 164 -15.05 12.17 -1.81
CA TYR A 164 -16.39 11.58 -1.84
C TYR A 164 -16.91 11.30 -3.26
N TYR A 165 -16.51 12.09 -4.25
CA TYR A 165 -16.91 11.92 -5.66
C TYR A 165 -15.94 11.04 -6.46
N GLY A 166 -14.94 10.44 -5.80
CA GLY A 166 -13.90 9.66 -6.45
C GLY A 166 -12.89 10.48 -7.25
N LYS A 167 -12.83 11.81 -6.99
CA LYS A 167 -11.79 12.68 -7.56
C LYS A 167 -10.55 12.63 -6.70
N LYS A 168 -9.39 12.80 -7.30
CA LYS A 168 -8.12 12.93 -6.60
C LYS A 168 -8.19 14.11 -5.62
N ILE A 169 -7.75 13.87 -4.38
CA ILE A 169 -7.57 14.93 -3.38
C ILE A 169 -6.21 15.60 -3.61
N GLU A 170 -6.20 16.85 -4.01
CA GLU A 170 -4.95 17.59 -4.26
C GLU A 170 -4.17 17.92 -2.98
N LYS A 171 -4.86 18.12 -1.86
CA LYS A 171 -4.26 18.43 -0.55
C LYS A 171 -4.89 17.57 0.56
N ASN A 172 -4.34 16.42 0.79
CA ASN A 172 -4.62 15.65 2.00
C ASN A 172 -3.49 15.90 3.02
N ASN A 173 -3.76 16.76 4.01
CA ASN A 173 -2.77 17.15 5.01
C ASN A 173 -2.18 15.95 5.74
N PHE A 174 -3.02 14.95 6.06
CA PHE A 174 -2.57 13.74 6.74
C PHE A 174 -1.61 12.91 5.88
N GLN A 175 -1.96 12.64 4.62
CA GLN A 175 -1.07 11.96 3.67
C GLN A 175 0.21 12.75 3.39
N SER A 176 0.10 14.07 3.30
CA SER A 176 1.28 14.92 3.08
C SER A 176 2.25 14.82 4.25
N ILE A 177 1.75 14.82 5.48
CA ILE A 177 2.56 14.62 6.70
C ILE A 177 3.15 13.21 6.72
N GLU A 178 2.34 12.19 6.45
CA GLU A 178 2.78 10.79 6.41
C GLU A 178 3.90 10.59 5.37
N ARG A 179 3.72 11.11 4.16
CA ARG A 179 4.72 11.05 3.08
C ARG A 179 5.99 11.85 3.42
N TYR A 180 5.83 13.00 4.07
CA TYR A 180 6.96 13.82 4.53
C TYR A 180 7.78 13.08 5.61
N LEU A 181 7.12 12.52 6.61
CA LEU A 181 7.78 11.72 7.65
C LEU A 181 8.46 10.49 7.06
N ALA A 182 7.80 9.80 6.13
CA ALA A 182 8.40 8.66 5.43
C ALA A 182 9.68 9.06 4.67
N LYS A 183 9.69 10.23 4.02
CA LYS A 183 10.87 10.79 3.36
C LYS A 183 12.00 11.06 4.35
N ILE A 184 11.70 11.71 5.47
CA ILE A 184 12.71 12.00 6.51
C ILE A 184 13.30 10.68 7.04
N ILE A 185 12.47 9.72 7.40
CA ILE A 185 12.89 8.43 7.94
C ILE A 185 13.69 7.64 6.90
N SER A 186 13.25 7.66 5.63
CA SER A 186 13.95 6.99 4.54
C SER A 186 15.20 7.71 4.08
N GLY A 187 15.38 9.00 4.42
CA GLY A 187 16.53 9.83 4.00
C GLY A 187 16.63 9.97 2.48
N ASP A 188 15.55 9.76 1.76
CA ASP A 188 15.49 9.91 0.31
C ASP A 188 15.08 11.33 -0.08
N SER A 189 16.02 12.09 -0.64
CA SER A 189 15.73 13.28 -1.44
C SER A 189 15.09 12.94 -2.80
N LEU A 190 14.99 11.65 -3.13
CA LEU A 190 14.70 11.11 -4.45
C LEU A 190 13.34 10.39 -4.56
N TRP A 191 12.27 11.00 -4.04
CA TRP A 191 10.92 10.66 -4.50
C TRP A 191 10.61 11.45 -5.77
N GLN A 192 11.58 11.53 -6.69
CA GLN A 192 11.41 12.15 -7.98
C GLN A 192 10.88 11.11 -8.96
N HIS A 193 9.74 11.46 -9.55
CA HIS A 193 9.14 11.06 -10.81
C HIS A 193 9.70 9.78 -11.46
N GLY A 194 8.90 8.72 -11.47
CA GLY A 194 8.91 7.64 -12.43
C GLY A 194 7.68 7.77 -13.30
#